data_8220fa3c64e704ad59e58f12ba0618a4
#
_entry.id   8220fa3c64e704ad59e58f12ba0618a4
#
_cell.length_a   1.000
_cell.length_b   1.000
_cell.length_c   1.000
_cell.angle_alpha   90.00
_cell.angle_beta   90.00
_cell.angle_gamma   90.00
#
_symmetry.space_group_name_H-M   'P 1'
#
loop_
_entity.id
_entity.type
_entity.pdbx_description
1 polymer ?
#
loop_
_entity_poly.entity_id
_entity_poly.type
_entity_poly.pdbx_seq_one_letter_code
_entity_poly.pdbx_strand_id
1 'polypeptide(L)'
;MGKKSRDKGAAFERWLCNEIDQHLGFKPRRNLSQYQTKGQSDIIIPGFSIECKAYANRGGWTHKKDWWMQACEQAGDNEPVLVYKYDYQEPRAVISLSVINSEYDYTGITCTLSLPDLWYIIREKISEQGLGEGKNI
;
A
#
# COMPACT_ATOMS: atom_id res chain seq x y z
N MET A 1 -16.92 11.61 -10.12
CA MET A 1 -15.75 12.02 -9.34
C MET A 1 -15.14 13.26 -9.94
N GLY A 2 -15.03 14.32 -9.19
CA GLY A 2 -14.54 15.58 -9.70
C GLY A 2 -13.02 15.64 -9.79
N LYS A 3 -12.55 16.69 -10.44
CA LYS A 3 -11.12 16.95 -10.59
C LYS A 3 -10.43 17.02 -9.22
N LYS A 4 -11.08 17.65 -8.25
CA LYS A 4 -10.51 17.81 -6.91
C LYS A 4 -10.19 16.46 -6.26
N SER A 5 -11.09 15.48 -6.42
CA SER A 5 -10.86 14.14 -5.86
C SER A 5 -9.70 13.43 -6.56
N ARG A 6 -9.62 13.59 -7.89
CA ARG A 6 -8.52 12.99 -8.63
C ARG A 6 -7.19 13.60 -8.22
N ASP A 7 -7.18 14.93 -8.04
CA ASP A 7 -5.94 15.63 -7.64
C ASP A 7 -5.51 15.20 -6.25
N LYS A 8 -6.46 14.99 -5.33
CA LYS A 8 -6.16 14.51 -3.98
C LYS A 8 -5.51 13.12 -4.03
N GLY A 9 -6.07 12.23 -4.84
CA GLY A 9 -5.51 10.89 -4.98
C GLY A 9 -4.11 10.91 -5.56
N ALA A 10 -3.92 11.69 -6.62
CA ALA A 10 -2.61 11.79 -7.25
C ALA A 10 -1.57 12.38 -6.31
N ALA A 11 -1.97 13.39 -5.53
CA ALA A 11 -1.05 14.00 -4.58
C ALA A 11 -0.64 13.01 -3.50
N PHE A 12 -1.59 12.20 -3.03
CA PHE A 12 -1.29 11.21 -2.00
C PHE A 12 -0.33 10.15 -2.53
N GLU A 13 -0.54 9.68 -3.77
CA GLU A 13 0.37 8.70 -4.37
C GLU A 13 1.78 9.26 -4.50
N ARG A 14 1.93 10.50 -4.93
CA ARG A 14 3.25 11.13 -5.03
C ARG A 14 3.91 11.24 -3.66
N TRP A 15 3.13 11.66 -2.68
CA TRP A 15 3.64 11.76 -1.30
C TRP A 15 4.12 10.40 -0.80
N LEU A 16 3.33 9.36 -1.06
CA LEU A 16 3.68 8.02 -0.59
C LEU A 16 4.93 7.50 -1.28
N CYS A 17 5.08 7.77 -2.58
CA CYS A 17 6.31 7.38 -3.29
C CYS A 17 7.53 8.03 -2.66
N ASN A 18 7.42 9.30 -2.25
CA ASN A 18 8.53 9.99 -1.58
C ASN A 18 8.82 9.38 -0.21
N GLU A 19 7.79 8.99 0.52
CA GLU A 19 7.97 8.32 1.81
C GLU A 19 8.65 6.97 1.65
N ILE A 20 8.27 6.24 0.61
CA ILE A 20 8.90 4.95 0.33
C ILE A 20 10.38 5.13 0.01
N ASP A 21 10.71 6.12 -0.81
CA ASP A 21 12.11 6.42 -1.11
C ASP A 21 12.88 6.76 0.16
N GLN A 22 12.30 7.60 0.99
CA GLN A 22 12.96 8.09 2.21
C GLN A 22 13.16 6.97 3.23
N HIS A 23 12.18 6.10 3.39
CA HIS A 23 12.19 5.11 4.46
C HIS A 23 12.69 3.74 4.02
N LEU A 24 12.54 3.39 2.75
CA LEU A 24 12.90 2.07 2.25
C LEU A 24 14.02 2.09 1.23
N GLY A 25 14.34 3.26 0.71
CA GLY A 25 15.43 3.36 -0.27
C GLY A 25 15.05 2.98 -1.68
N PHE A 26 13.77 2.79 -1.97
CA PHE A 26 13.28 2.54 -3.32
C PHE A 26 12.68 3.81 -3.90
N LYS A 27 12.77 3.95 -5.21
CA LYS A 27 12.13 5.08 -5.90
C LYS A 27 11.04 4.56 -6.81
N PRO A 28 9.89 4.15 -6.22
CA PRO A 28 8.83 3.60 -7.05
C PRO A 28 8.19 4.71 -7.89
N ARG A 29 7.65 4.29 -9.02
CA ARG A 29 6.90 5.20 -9.87
C ARG A 29 5.42 4.89 -9.70
N ARG A 30 4.61 5.94 -9.78
CA ARG A 30 3.18 5.77 -9.84
C ARG A 30 2.85 4.99 -11.11
N ASN A 31 1.93 4.05 -10.98
CA ASN A 31 1.49 3.29 -12.15
C ASN A 31 0.38 4.06 -12.85
N LEU A 32 0.75 4.96 -13.73
CA LEU A 32 -0.21 5.80 -14.43
C LEU A 32 -1.07 5.03 -15.42
N SER A 33 -0.60 3.87 -15.87
CA SER A 33 -1.37 3.07 -16.81
C SER A 33 -2.63 2.47 -16.20
N GLN A 34 -2.78 2.51 -14.87
CA GLN A 34 -3.99 2.01 -14.23
C GLN A 34 -5.24 2.74 -14.71
N TYR A 35 -5.08 3.96 -15.18
CA TYR A 35 -6.22 4.73 -15.69
C TYR A 35 -6.69 4.21 -17.05
N GLN A 36 -5.87 3.40 -17.69
CA GLN A 36 -6.19 2.80 -18.98
C GLN A 36 -6.38 1.30 -18.89
N THR A 37 -5.72 0.66 -17.93
CA THR A 37 -5.72 -0.78 -17.78
C THR A 37 -6.18 -1.14 -16.39
N LYS A 38 -7.33 -1.79 -16.29
CA LYS A 38 -7.86 -2.20 -15.00
C LYS A 38 -7.01 -3.29 -14.38
N GLY A 39 -7.04 -3.38 -13.06
CA GLY A 39 -6.39 -4.45 -12.34
C GLY A 39 -4.93 -4.24 -12.04
N GLN A 40 -4.44 -3.03 -12.25
CA GLN A 40 -3.06 -2.70 -11.92
C GLN A 40 -2.98 -1.91 -10.63
N SER A 41 -1.92 -2.17 -9.86
CA SER A 41 -1.68 -1.51 -8.58
C SER A 41 -1.24 -0.08 -8.78
N ASP A 42 -1.49 0.75 -7.77
CA ASP A 42 -1.04 2.14 -7.79
C ASP A 42 0.48 2.25 -7.69
N ILE A 43 1.09 1.46 -6.80
CA ILE A 43 2.53 1.50 -6.53
C ILE A 43 2.99 0.06 -6.32
N ILE A 44 4.16 -0.28 -6.89
CA ILE A 44 4.75 -1.60 -6.71
C ILE A 44 6.16 -1.45 -6.19
N ILE A 45 6.48 -2.20 -5.14
CA ILE A 45 7.84 -2.34 -4.62
C ILE A 45 8.12 -3.85 -4.51
N PRO A 46 9.37 -4.26 -4.29
CA PRO A 46 9.66 -5.69 -4.29
C PRO A 46 8.80 -6.48 -3.30
N GLY A 47 8.00 -7.38 -3.83
CA GLY A 47 7.15 -8.26 -3.03
C GLY A 47 5.83 -7.68 -2.60
N PHE A 48 5.57 -6.40 -2.84
CA PHE A 48 4.37 -5.73 -2.34
C PHE A 48 3.68 -4.92 -3.42
N SER A 49 2.36 -4.98 -3.40
CA SER A 49 1.50 -4.21 -4.29
C SER A 49 0.68 -3.27 -3.42
N ILE A 50 0.80 -1.97 -3.66
CA ILE A 50 0.20 -0.96 -2.78
C ILE A 50 -0.94 -0.25 -3.51
N GLU A 51 -2.10 -0.25 -2.87
CA GLU A 51 -3.27 0.48 -3.32
C GLU A 51 -3.44 1.70 -2.43
N CYS A 52 -3.67 2.87 -3.03
CA CYS A 52 -3.77 4.13 -2.30
C CYS A 52 -5.19 4.68 -2.35
N LYS A 53 -5.68 5.15 -1.21
CA LYS A 53 -6.99 5.79 -1.13
C LYS A 53 -6.89 7.05 -0.28
N ALA A 54 -7.36 8.17 -0.80
CA ALA A 54 -7.39 9.44 -0.08
C ALA A 54 -8.75 10.07 -0.26
N TYR A 55 -9.46 10.28 0.84
CA TYR A 55 -10.85 10.74 0.82
C TYR A 55 -11.10 11.79 1.89
N ALA A 56 -12.17 12.52 1.68
CA ALA A 56 -12.62 13.48 2.69
C ALA A 56 -13.02 12.76 3.97
N ASN A 57 -12.82 13.44 5.10
CA ASN A 57 -13.25 12.90 6.38
C ASN A 57 -14.75 13.06 6.51
N ARG A 58 -15.45 11.95 6.58
CA ARG A 58 -16.89 11.95 6.76
C ARG A 58 -17.26 11.16 8.01
N GLY A 59 -16.50 11.41 9.07
CA GLY A 59 -16.72 10.74 10.33
C GLY A 59 -16.11 9.37 10.44
N GLY A 60 -15.39 8.95 9.39
CA GLY A 60 -14.79 7.64 9.38
C GLY A 60 -13.32 7.69 9.73
N TRP A 61 -12.80 6.55 10.14
CA TRP A 61 -11.38 6.38 10.37
C TRP A 61 -10.92 4.97 10.00
N THR A 62 -11.86 4.11 9.63
CA THR A 62 -11.54 2.76 9.17
C THR A 62 -11.65 2.70 7.65
N HIS A 63 -10.98 1.73 7.06
CA HIS A 63 -11.04 1.55 5.62
C HIS A 63 -12.36 0.88 5.22
N LYS A 64 -12.74 1.04 3.96
CA LYS A 64 -13.89 0.33 3.43
C LYS A 64 -13.47 -1.05 2.98
N LYS A 65 -14.36 -2.01 3.15
CA LYS A 65 -14.07 -3.40 2.81
C LYS A 65 -13.70 -3.56 1.34
N ASP A 66 -14.39 -2.86 0.45
CA ASP A 66 -14.10 -3.01 -0.98
C ASP A 66 -12.75 -2.40 -1.37
N TRP A 67 -12.22 -1.47 -0.59
CA TRP A 67 -10.86 -0.99 -0.83
C TRP A 67 -9.84 -2.12 -0.64
N TRP A 68 -10.01 -2.89 0.43
CA TRP A 68 -9.11 -4.00 0.70
C TRP A 68 -9.27 -5.09 -0.36
N MET A 69 -10.51 -5.37 -0.75
CA MET A 69 -10.76 -6.36 -1.79
C MET A 69 -10.10 -5.96 -3.10
N GLN A 70 -10.15 -4.67 -3.44
CA GLN A 70 -9.50 -4.17 -4.64
C GLN A 70 -7.98 -4.35 -4.54
N ALA A 71 -7.40 -4.04 -3.37
CA ALA A 71 -5.97 -4.21 -3.16
C ALA A 71 -5.56 -5.67 -3.37
N CYS A 72 -6.34 -6.60 -2.84
CA CYS A 72 -6.05 -8.02 -3.00
C CYS A 72 -6.16 -8.46 -4.46
N GLU A 73 -7.18 -8.00 -5.15
CA GLU A 73 -7.36 -8.35 -6.56
C GLU A 73 -6.21 -7.90 -7.43
N GLN A 74 -5.70 -6.70 -7.15
CA GLN A 74 -4.66 -6.11 -7.98
C GLN A 74 -3.27 -6.62 -7.65
N ALA A 75 -3.12 -7.28 -6.50
CA ALA A 75 -1.79 -7.67 -6.03
C ALA A 75 -1.16 -8.80 -6.83
N GLY A 76 -1.99 -9.67 -7.42
CA GLY A 76 -1.45 -10.85 -8.09
C GLY A 76 -0.67 -11.70 -7.11
N ASP A 77 0.60 -11.95 -7.44
CA ASP A 77 1.47 -12.77 -6.59
C ASP A 77 2.17 -11.95 -5.51
N ASN A 78 1.99 -10.64 -5.51
CA ASN A 78 2.59 -9.79 -4.48
C ASN A 78 1.67 -9.71 -3.28
N GLU A 79 2.24 -9.32 -2.13
CA GLU A 79 1.44 -9.07 -0.94
C GLU A 79 0.68 -7.76 -1.09
N PRO A 80 -0.63 -7.78 -0.90
CA PRO A 80 -1.40 -6.55 -0.98
C PRO A 80 -1.17 -5.66 0.24
N VAL A 81 -1.10 -4.37 0.00
CA VAL A 81 -1.05 -3.35 1.04
C VAL A 81 -2.03 -2.26 0.65
N LEU A 82 -2.90 -1.89 1.56
CA LEU A 82 -3.79 -0.76 1.36
C LEU A 82 -3.30 0.38 2.23
N VAL A 83 -2.97 1.51 1.62
CA VAL A 83 -2.62 2.72 2.38
C VAL A 83 -3.72 3.74 2.14
N TYR A 84 -4.33 4.21 3.21
CA TYR A 84 -5.45 5.12 3.07
C TYR A 84 -5.33 6.28 4.04
N LYS A 85 -5.92 7.39 3.66
CA LYS A 85 -5.91 8.60 4.45
C LYS A 85 -7.23 9.34 4.29
N TYR A 86 -7.82 9.73 5.40
CA TYR A 86 -8.90 10.70 5.40
C TYR A 86 -8.32 12.09 5.70
N ASP A 87 -8.99 13.11 5.21
CA ASP A 87 -8.54 14.48 5.47
C ASP A 87 -8.40 14.71 6.98
N TYR A 88 -7.32 15.39 7.35
CA TYR A 88 -7.03 15.76 8.74
C TYR A 88 -6.72 14.58 9.64
N GLN A 89 -6.44 13.42 9.07
CA GLN A 89 -6.03 12.24 9.82
C GLN A 89 -4.69 11.73 9.30
N GLU A 90 -3.99 11.01 10.18
CA GLU A 90 -2.77 10.34 9.77
C GLU A 90 -3.08 9.19 8.82
N PRO A 91 -2.23 8.93 7.85
CA PRO A 91 -2.43 7.77 7.00
C PRO A 91 -2.25 6.47 7.78
N ARG A 92 -2.94 5.44 7.32
CA ARG A 92 -2.88 4.11 7.91
C ARG A 92 -2.70 3.08 6.82
N ALA A 93 -2.19 1.92 7.21
CA ALA A 93 -1.98 0.82 6.27
C ALA A 93 -2.70 -0.43 6.76
N VAL A 94 -3.23 -1.19 5.81
CA VAL A 94 -3.87 -2.48 6.08
C VAL A 94 -3.07 -3.55 5.37
N ILE A 95 -2.71 -4.60 6.09
CA ILE A 95 -2.04 -5.76 5.51
C ILE A 95 -2.72 -7.03 6.02
N SER A 96 -2.44 -8.14 5.35
CA SER A 96 -2.90 -9.44 5.85
C SER A 96 -2.09 -9.80 7.08
N LEU A 97 -2.75 -10.38 8.08
CA LEU A 97 -2.06 -10.84 9.28
C LEU A 97 -0.99 -11.88 8.95
N SER A 98 -1.17 -12.63 7.87
CA SER A 98 -0.19 -13.64 7.45
C SER A 98 1.18 -13.04 7.09
N VAL A 99 1.25 -11.75 6.79
CA VAL A 99 2.53 -11.09 6.54
C VAL A 99 3.36 -11.07 7.83
N ILE A 100 2.70 -10.90 8.96
CA ILE A 100 3.39 -10.86 10.25
C ILE A 100 3.69 -12.27 10.74
N ASN A 101 2.74 -13.18 10.57
CA ASN A 101 2.92 -14.55 11.02
C ASN A 101 2.24 -15.49 10.02
N SER A 102 3.06 -16.23 9.29
CA SER A 102 2.56 -17.11 8.22
C SER A 102 1.67 -18.23 8.73
N GLU A 103 1.66 -18.49 10.03
CA GLU A 103 0.74 -19.45 10.59
C GLU A 103 -0.72 -18.98 10.50
N TYR A 104 -0.92 -17.68 10.32
CA TYR A 104 -2.25 -17.10 10.12
C TYR A 104 -2.51 -16.92 8.62
N ASP A 105 -2.39 -18.00 7.89
CA ASP A 105 -2.52 -17.99 6.44
C ASP A 105 -3.99 -17.92 6.02
N TYR A 106 -4.68 -16.91 6.50
CA TYR A 106 -6.07 -16.66 6.14
C TYR A 106 -6.19 -15.36 5.40
N THR A 107 -6.84 -15.40 4.28
CA THR A 107 -7.00 -14.20 3.46
C THR A 107 -7.97 -13.18 4.05
N GLY A 108 -8.74 -13.58 5.05
CA GLY A 108 -9.75 -12.70 5.61
C GLY A 108 -9.32 -11.92 6.84
N ILE A 109 -8.15 -12.23 7.40
CA ILE A 109 -7.71 -11.57 8.64
C ILE A 109 -6.70 -10.49 8.29
N THR A 110 -7.01 -9.27 8.67
CA THR A 110 -6.14 -8.12 8.40
C THR A 110 -5.78 -7.42 9.69
N CYS A 111 -4.72 -6.60 9.61
CA CYS A 111 -4.38 -5.69 10.69
C CYS A 111 -4.11 -4.32 10.11
N THR A 112 -4.39 -3.29 10.91
CA THR A 112 -4.21 -1.91 10.52
C THR A 112 -3.05 -1.32 11.30
N LEU A 113 -2.14 -0.66 10.59
CA LEU A 113 -0.88 -0.20 11.15
C LEU A 113 -0.68 1.29 10.85
N SER A 114 0.17 1.93 11.66
CA SER A 114 0.71 3.23 11.28
C SER A 114 1.71 3.03 10.14
N LEU A 115 2.04 4.10 9.43
CA LEU A 115 3.05 3.99 8.37
C LEU A 115 4.44 3.64 8.91
N PRO A 116 4.90 4.23 10.03
CA PRO A 116 6.19 3.79 10.57
C PRO A 116 6.25 2.29 10.85
N ASP A 117 5.17 1.72 11.36
CA ASP A 117 5.13 0.28 11.60
C ASP A 117 5.13 -0.50 10.29
N LEU A 118 4.42 0.01 9.28
CA LEU A 118 4.43 -0.61 7.96
C LEU A 118 5.83 -0.65 7.37
N TRP A 119 6.55 0.49 7.45
CA TRP A 119 7.91 0.54 6.91
C TRP A 119 8.82 -0.45 7.59
N TYR A 120 8.68 -0.61 8.90
CA TYR A 120 9.47 -1.58 9.63
C TYR A 120 9.20 -3.00 9.12
N ILE A 121 7.94 -3.35 8.99
CA ILE A 121 7.56 -4.70 8.55
C ILE A 121 8.05 -4.96 7.13
N ILE A 122 7.88 -4.01 6.23
CA ILE A 122 8.32 -4.17 4.84
C ILE A 122 9.83 -4.34 4.79
N ARG A 123 10.59 -3.53 5.54
CA ARG A 123 12.05 -3.67 5.57
C ARG A 123 12.46 -5.07 6.03
N GLU A 124 11.81 -5.55 7.08
CA GLU A 124 12.13 -6.87 7.60
C GLU A 124 11.83 -7.97 6.58
N LYS A 125 10.70 -7.87 5.90
CA LYS A 125 10.33 -8.87 4.92
C LYS A 125 11.25 -8.85 3.70
N ILE A 126 11.60 -7.67 3.23
CA ILE A 126 12.51 -7.54 2.09
C ILE A 126 13.89 -8.11 2.44
N SER A 127 14.39 -7.77 3.62
CA SER A 127 15.67 -8.27 4.10
C SER A 127 15.66 -9.79 4.24
N GLU A 128 14.61 -10.31 4.83
CA GLU A 128 14.45 -11.74 5.08
C GLU A 128 14.44 -12.55 3.79
N GLN A 129 13.84 -12.00 2.75
CA GLN A 129 13.68 -12.70 1.48
C GLN A 129 14.78 -12.37 0.47
N GLY A 130 15.67 -11.45 0.82
CA GLY A 130 16.68 -10.99 -0.11
C GLY A 130 16.16 -10.09 -1.20
N LEU A 131 14.90 -9.66 -1.10
CA LEU A 131 14.30 -8.78 -2.09
C LEU A 131 14.92 -7.39 -1.97
N GLY A 132 15.17 -6.76 -3.07
CA GLY A 132 15.73 -5.42 -3.07
C GLY A 132 17.20 -5.34 -2.77
N GLU A 133 17.83 -6.43 -2.37
CA GLU A 133 19.28 -6.50 -2.22
C GLU A 133 19.85 -6.97 -3.54
N GLY A 134 20.71 -6.28 -4.05
CA GLY A 134 21.28 -6.69 -5.34
C GLY A 134 22.07 -7.95 -5.23
N LYS A 135 21.95 -8.72 -4.32
CA LYS A 135 22.71 -9.78 -4.11
C LYS A 135 22.35 -10.98 -4.74
N ASN A 136 22.43 -10.58 -4.61
CA ASN A 136 22.52 -11.32 -4.68
C ASN A 136 23.35 -11.68 -4.94
N ILE A 137 23.66 -11.41 -4.72
CA ILE A 137 24.64 -11.71 -4.89
C ILE A 137 25.09 -12.41 -5.09
#